data_b09f27a97329108d8e6588a1ae4c0de5
#
_entry.id   b09f27a97329108d8e6588a1ae4c0de5
#
_cell.length_a   1.000
_cell.length_b   1.000
_cell.length_c   1.000
_cell.angle_alpha   90.00
_cell.angle_beta   90.00
_cell.angle_gamma   90.00
#
_symmetry.space_group_name_H-M   'P 1'
#
loop_
_entity.id
_entity.type
_entity.pdbx_description
1 polymer ?
#
loop_
_entity_poly.entity_id
_entity_poly.type
_entity_poly.pdbx_seq_one_letter_code
_entity_poly.pdbx_strand_id
1 'polypeptide(L)'
;REISNKPSQEGKLENITIDSRVQQFIHKELSNHQAGSIVVIEVNSGEVIAMASSPDYDPNLIITKPNIDYWNLILNNSLSPLTNRSIQGLYAPGSTFKMIVALAGLHKGVLDYDKTELCKGKIEFGDRLYHCWKKQGHGKMNIDNAIKESCDVFFYELSKKIGIDSIAKMAKKFGLGKQYNFG
;
A
#
# COMPACT_ATOMS: atom_id res chain seq x y z
N ARG A 1 49.21 -17.65 -10.22
CA ARG A 1 49.42 -18.78 -9.28
C ARG A 1 48.07 -19.00 -8.59
N GLU A 2 47.37 -20.06 -8.99
CA GLU A 2 46.10 -20.44 -8.37
C GLU A 2 46.42 -20.95 -6.96
N ILE A 3 45.87 -20.28 -5.96
CA ILE A 3 46.19 -20.54 -4.54
C ILE A 3 45.23 -21.57 -3.96
N SER A 4 43.97 -21.58 -4.40
CA SER A 4 42.99 -22.64 -4.12
C SER A 4 41.83 -22.58 -5.10
N ASN A 5 41.32 -23.72 -5.53
CA ASN A 5 40.08 -23.82 -6.28
C ASN A 5 39.02 -24.49 -5.38
N LYS A 6 37.99 -23.76 -4.97
CA LYS A 6 36.87 -24.32 -4.25
C LYS A 6 35.72 -24.53 -5.27
N PRO A 7 35.39 -25.80 -5.59
CA PRO A 7 34.32 -26.04 -6.56
C PRO A 7 33.01 -25.46 -6.10
N SER A 8 32.21 -24.97 -7.05
CA SER A 8 30.86 -24.51 -6.78
C SER A 8 30.00 -25.65 -6.24
N GLN A 9 29.16 -25.35 -5.26
CA GLN A 9 28.12 -26.28 -4.79
C GLN A 9 26.79 -25.89 -5.41
N GLU A 10 26.04 -26.87 -5.88
CA GLU A 10 24.67 -26.66 -6.34
C GLU A 10 23.80 -26.09 -5.22
N GLY A 11 22.98 -25.11 -5.57
CA GLY A 11 21.96 -24.60 -4.66
C GLY A 11 20.86 -25.63 -4.38
N LYS A 12 20.12 -25.42 -3.31
CA LYS A 12 18.93 -26.22 -3.02
C LYS A 12 17.75 -25.75 -3.86
N LEU A 13 16.89 -26.70 -4.25
CA LEU A 13 15.63 -26.38 -4.88
C LEU A 13 14.69 -25.75 -3.83
N GLU A 14 14.21 -24.55 -4.09
CA GLU A 14 13.22 -23.86 -3.27
C GLU A 14 11.91 -23.73 -4.05
N ASN A 15 10.79 -24.05 -3.40
CA ASN A 15 9.46 -23.83 -3.94
C ASN A 15 8.89 -22.54 -3.34
N ILE A 16 8.45 -21.65 -4.20
CA ILE A 16 7.82 -20.37 -3.80
C ILE A 16 6.36 -20.33 -4.24
N THR A 17 5.59 -19.42 -3.65
CA THR A 17 4.14 -19.30 -3.88
C THR A 17 3.78 -18.50 -5.13
N ILE A 18 4.77 -17.94 -5.82
CA ILE A 18 4.55 -17.08 -6.99
C ILE A 18 4.00 -17.89 -8.18
N ASP A 19 2.82 -17.49 -8.68
CA ASP A 19 2.30 -17.97 -9.97
C ASP A 19 2.95 -17.17 -11.09
N SER A 20 3.73 -17.85 -11.93
CA SER A 20 4.50 -17.21 -13.01
C SER A 20 3.63 -16.48 -14.03
N ARG A 21 2.41 -16.94 -14.30
CA ARG A 21 1.47 -16.32 -15.24
C ARG A 21 0.91 -15.02 -14.68
N VAL A 22 0.52 -15.03 -13.40
CA VAL A 22 0.04 -13.82 -12.70
C VAL A 22 1.18 -12.82 -12.59
N GLN A 23 2.39 -13.29 -12.23
CA GLN A 23 3.59 -12.45 -12.14
C GLN A 23 3.90 -11.75 -13.47
N GLN A 24 3.89 -12.48 -14.59
CA GLN A 24 4.11 -11.90 -15.92
C GLN A 24 3.02 -10.89 -16.29
N PHE A 25 1.77 -11.19 -15.96
CA PHE A 25 0.65 -10.30 -16.23
C PHE A 25 0.78 -8.96 -15.50
N ILE A 26 1.00 -9.00 -14.16
CA ILE A 26 1.14 -7.76 -13.38
C ILE A 26 2.37 -6.95 -13.77
N HIS A 27 3.45 -7.61 -14.18
CA HIS A 27 4.65 -6.96 -14.67
C HIS A 27 4.38 -6.19 -15.96
N LYS A 28 3.67 -6.83 -16.90
CA LYS A 28 3.24 -6.20 -18.16
C LYS A 28 2.33 -5.00 -17.91
N GLU A 29 1.37 -5.13 -17.00
CA GLU A 29 0.47 -4.01 -16.66
C GLU A 29 1.24 -2.84 -16.03
N LEU A 30 2.17 -3.11 -15.11
CA LEU A 30 3.01 -2.07 -14.50
C LEU A 30 3.91 -1.35 -15.50
N SER A 31 4.36 -2.01 -16.56
CA SER A 31 5.22 -1.38 -17.58
C SER A 31 4.54 -0.21 -18.31
N ASN A 32 3.22 -0.10 -18.23
CA ASN A 32 2.44 1.03 -18.77
C ASN A 32 2.48 2.28 -17.86
N HIS A 33 3.09 2.18 -16.67
CA HIS A 33 3.17 3.24 -15.67
C HIS A 33 4.62 3.62 -15.40
N GLN A 34 4.86 4.90 -15.09
CA GLN A 34 6.22 5.38 -14.80
C GLN A 34 6.82 4.71 -13.56
N ALA A 35 6.02 4.58 -12.50
CA ALA A 35 6.42 3.92 -11.27
C ALA A 35 5.19 3.40 -10.52
N GLY A 36 5.35 2.28 -9.82
CA GLY A 36 4.29 1.69 -9.03
C GLY A 36 4.65 0.32 -8.49
N SER A 37 3.71 -0.30 -7.81
CA SER A 37 3.83 -1.69 -7.37
C SER A 37 2.47 -2.38 -7.36
N ILE A 38 2.50 -3.68 -7.57
CA ILE A 38 1.33 -4.56 -7.44
C ILE A 38 1.73 -5.73 -6.55
N VAL A 39 0.88 -6.06 -5.57
CA VAL A 39 1.02 -7.24 -4.73
C VAL A 39 -0.30 -8.00 -4.77
N VAL A 40 -0.24 -9.30 -5.06
CA VAL A 40 -1.39 -10.20 -5.08
C VAL A 40 -1.22 -11.24 -3.98
N ILE A 41 -2.15 -11.26 -3.04
CA ILE A 41 -2.12 -12.13 -1.86
C ILE A 41 -3.37 -13.01 -1.86
N GLU A 42 -3.20 -14.31 -1.64
CA GLU A 42 -4.31 -15.23 -1.37
C GLU A 42 -4.82 -14.97 0.06
N VAL A 43 -6.13 -14.64 0.20
CA VAL A 43 -6.67 -14.09 1.46
C VAL A 43 -6.80 -15.12 2.58
N ASN A 44 -6.93 -16.42 2.26
CA ASN A 44 -7.11 -17.45 3.28
C ASN A 44 -5.76 -17.95 3.83
N SER A 45 -4.75 -18.09 2.96
CA SER A 45 -3.42 -18.60 3.35
C SER A 45 -2.43 -17.49 3.68
N GLY A 46 -2.61 -16.28 3.11
CA GLY A 46 -1.66 -15.17 3.18
C GLY A 46 -0.48 -15.32 2.21
N GLU A 47 -0.51 -16.31 1.32
CA GLU A 47 0.53 -16.54 0.34
C GLU A 47 0.60 -15.42 -0.68
N VAL A 48 1.82 -14.96 -0.99
CA VAL A 48 2.06 -13.98 -2.05
C VAL A 48 2.06 -14.71 -3.39
N ILE A 49 1.04 -14.48 -4.20
CA ILE A 49 0.86 -15.09 -5.53
C ILE A 49 1.63 -14.34 -6.60
N ALA A 50 1.75 -13.02 -6.45
CA ALA A 50 2.57 -12.19 -7.34
C ALA A 50 2.97 -10.90 -6.65
N MET A 51 4.15 -10.37 -6.99
CA MET A 51 4.65 -9.12 -6.46
C MET A 51 5.56 -8.45 -7.48
N ALA A 52 5.23 -7.23 -7.89
CA ALA A 52 6.00 -6.47 -8.87
C ALA A 52 6.20 -5.02 -8.44
N SER A 53 7.35 -4.47 -8.81
CA SER A 53 7.75 -3.07 -8.61
C SER A 53 8.23 -2.49 -9.93
N SER A 54 7.82 -1.28 -10.27
CA SER A 54 8.24 -0.56 -11.49
C SER A 54 8.77 0.84 -11.13
N PRO A 55 9.79 1.36 -11.85
CA PRO A 55 10.61 0.62 -12.79
C PRO A 55 11.41 -0.48 -12.10
N ASP A 56 11.77 -1.48 -12.87
CA ASP A 56 12.61 -2.59 -12.45
C ASP A 56 13.90 -2.65 -13.25
N TYR A 57 14.68 -3.69 -13.05
CA TYR A 57 15.91 -3.95 -13.75
C TYR A 57 16.08 -5.45 -14.01
N ASP A 58 16.82 -5.81 -15.04
CA ASP A 58 17.18 -7.20 -15.32
C ASP A 58 18.43 -7.60 -14.52
N PRO A 59 18.29 -8.48 -13.49
CA PRO A 59 19.42 -8.92 -12.68
C PRO A 59 20.45 -9.72 -13.49
N ASN A 60 20.04 -10.34 -14.60
CA ASN A 60 20.96 -11.12 -15.43
C ASN A 60 22.01 -10.23 -16.11
N LEU A 61 21.63 -9.01 -16.47
CA LEU A 61 22.57 -8.04 -17.06
C LEU A 61 23.63 -7.55 -16.06
N ILE A 62 23.39 -7.74 -14.77
CA ILE A 62 24.33 -7.39 -13.70
C ILE A 62 25.24 -8.58 -13.37
N ILE A 63 24.67 -9.80 -13.27
CA ILE A 63 25.36 -10.98 -12.75
C ILE A 63 26.18 -11.69 -13.83
N THR A 64 25.57 -11.90 -15.02
CA THR A 64 26.18 -12.75 -16.06
C THR A 64 27.21 -12.01 -16.93
N LYS A 65 26.98 -10.74 -17.19
CA LYS A 65 27.87 -9.85 -17.93
C LYS A 65 27.88 -8.48 -17.28
N PRO A 66 28.73 -8.24 -16.26
CA PRO A 66 28.80 -6.95 -15.61
C PRO A 66 28.94 -5.82 -16.65
N ASN A 67 27.87 -5.06 -16.84
CA ASN A 67 27.82 -3.94 -17.75
C ASN A 67 27.79 -2.66 -16.91
N ILE A 68 28.93 -1.97 -16.86
CA ILE A 68 29.08 -0.76 -16.05
C ILE A 68 28.12 0.34 -16.51
N ASP A 69 27.83 0.43 -17.81
CA ASP A 69 26.93 1.44 -18.36
C ASP A 69 25.47 1.16 -17.93
N TYR A 70 25.06 -0.12 -17.97
CA TYR A 70 23.75 -0.52 -17.48
C TYR A 70 23.60 -0.30 -15.96
N TRP A 71 24.65 -0.60 -15.19
CA TRP A 71 24.67 -0.32 -13.75
C TRP A 71 24.55 1.17 -13.45
N ASN A 72 25.31 2.01 -14.15
CA ASN A 72 25.22 3.46 -14.01
C ASN A 72 23.85 4.00 -14.43
N LEU A 73 23.23 3.43 -15.47
CA LEU A 73 21.86 3.78 -15.88
C LEU A 73 20.86 3.51 -14.76
N ILE A 74 20.96 2.37 -14.09
CA ILE A 74 20.09 2.03 -12.95
C ILE A 74 20.33 2.96 -11.77
N LEU A 75 21.59 3.21 -11.41
CA LEU A 75 21.95 4.06 -10.26
C LEU A 75 21.53 5.52 -10.44
N ASN A 76 21.64 6.04 -11.66
CA ASN A 76 21.32 7.44 -11.96
C ASN A 76 19.86 7.66 -12.38
N ASN A 77 19.03 6.60 -12.37
CA ASN A 77 17.62 6.72 -12.70
C ASN A 77 16.86 7.40 -11.55
N SER A 78 16.26 8.55 -11.84
CA SER A 78 15.50 9.35 -10.86
C SER A 78 14.32 8.58 -10.24
N LEU A 79 13.82 7.54 -10.92
CA LEU A 79 12.76 6.68 -10.42
C LEU A 79 13.27 5.50 -9.58
N SER A 80 14.58 5.44 -9.28
CA SER A 80 15.17 4.46 -8.33
C SER A 80 14.71 3.01 -8.55
N PRO A 81 15.11 2.34 -9.64
CA PRO A 81 14.69 0.95 -9.95
C PRO A 81 15.11 -0.08 -8.90
N LEU A 82 16.18 0.18 -8.14
CA LEU A 82 16.65 -0.70 -7.06
C LEU A 82 15.71 -0.70 -5.84
N THR A 83 14.80 0.26 -5.75
CA THR A 83 13.83 0.31 -4.66
C THR A 83 12.67 -0.65 -4.93
N ASN A 84 12.54 -1.70 -4.15
CA ASN A 84 11.34 -2.56 -4.20
C ASN A 84 10.14 -1.83 -3.57
N ARG A 85 9.34 -1.20 -4.40
CA ARG A 85 8.17 -0.41 -3.98
C ARG A 85 7.09 -1.24 -3.30
N SER A 86 7.04 -2.54 -3.59
CA SER A 86 6.07 -3.44 -2.95
C SER A 86 6.33 -3.65 -1.46
N ILE A 87 7.59 -3.50 -1.03
CA ILE A 87 8.04 -3.73 0.35
C ILE A 87 8.46 -2.44 1.02
N GLN A 88 9.19 -1.58 0.30
CA GLN A 88 9.84 -0.38 0.85
C GLN A 88 9.05 0.91 0.57
N GLY A 89 8.04 0.85 -0.30
CA GLY A 89 7.26 2.02 -0.69
C GLY A 89 6.40 2.52 0.48
N LEU A 90 6.59 3.79 0.85
CA LEU A 90 5.76 4.48 1.84
C LEU A 90 4.78 5.40 1.13
N TYR A 91 3.51 5.01 1.12
CA TYR A 91 2.45 5.74 0.45
C TYR A 91 1.40 6.20 1.45
N ALA A 92 0.88 7.42 1.26
CA ALA A 92 -0.28 7.88 2.00
C ALA A 92 -1.49 7.00 1.64
N PRO A 93 -2.16 6.36 2.62
CA PRO A 93 -3.25 5.43 2.34
C PRO A 93 -4.49 6.09 1.73
N GLY A 94 -4.63 7.41 1.85
CA GLY A 94 -5.79 8.14 1.35
C GLY A 94 -7.10 7.56 1.89
N SER A 95 -8.18 7.55 1.01
CA SER A 95 -9.51 7.09 1.40
C SER A 95 -9.60 5.62 1.80
N THR A 96 -8.57 4.79 1.51
CA THR A 96 -8.55 3.41 1.97
C THR A 96 -8.46 3.32 3.51
N PHE A 97 -7.88 4.33 4.16
CA PHE A 97 -7.81 4.41 5.61
C PHE A 97 -9.18 4.66 6.28
N LYS A 98 -10.18 5.12 5.53
CA LYS A 98 -11.54 5.33 6.04
C LYS A 98 -12.17 4.04 6.56
N MET A 99 -11.81 2.88 6.02
CA MET A 99 -12.24 1.57 6.52
C MET A 99 -11.77 1.33 7.97
N ILE A 100 -10.51 1.70 8.26
CA ILE A 100 -9.96 1.58 9.62
C ILE A 100 -10.70 2.50 10.59
N VAL A 101 -11.02 3.73 10.15
CA VAL A 101 -11.77 4.70 10.96
C VAL A 101 -13.19 4.20 11.22
N ALA A 102 -13.87 3.65 10.21
CA ALA A 102 -15.20 3.06 10.36
C ALA A 102 -15.20 1.90 11.39
N LEU A 103 -14.26 0.97 11.24
CA LEU A 103 -14.12 -0.16 12.17
C LEU A 103 -13.80 0.30 13.60
N ALA A 104 -12.98 1.34 13.76
CA ALA A 104 -12.71 1.93 15.08
C ALA A 104 -13.99 2.54 15.69
N GLY A 105 -14.82 3.19 14.89
CA GLY A 105 -16.10 3.75 15.31
C GLY A 105 -17.11 2.69 15.76
N LEU A 106 -17.26 1.63 14.98
CA LEU A 106 -18.08 0.46 15.31
C LEU A 106 -17.59 -0.22 16.59
N HIS A 107 -16.29 -0.48 16.69
CA HIS A 107 -15.69 -1.13 17.86
C HIS A 107 -15.83 -0.31 19.15
N LYS A 108 -15.82 1.02 19.04
CA LYS A 108 -16.02 1.94 20.18
C LYS A 108 -17.50 2.15 20.52
N GLY A 109 -18.43 1.71 19.67
CA GLY A 109 -19.87 1.91 19.85
C GLY A 109 -20.35 3.35 19.60
N VAL A 110 -19.55 4.18 18.95
CA VAL A 110 -19.93 5.57 18.59
C VAL A 110 -20.53 5.67 17.19
N LEU A 111 -20.39 4.64 16.39
CA LEU A 111 -20.96 4.49 15.08
C LEU A 111 -21.92 3.29 15.07
N ASP A 112 -23.08 3.48 14.47
CA ASP A 112 -23.99 2.41 14.06
C ASP A 112 -24.52 2.71 12.65
N TYR A 113 -25.21 1.72 12.04
CA TYR A 113 -25.63 1.82 10.65
C TYR A 113 -26.72 2.88 10.40
N ASP A 114 -27.51 3.22 11.42
CA ASP A 114 -28.62 4.16 11.30
C ASP A 114 -28.20 5.61 11.55
N LYS A 115 -27.04 5.83 12.18
CA LYS A 115 -26.52 7.18 12.42
C LYS A 115 -26.14 7.88 11.14
N THR A 116 -26.59 9.10 11.03
CA THR A 116 -26.30 9.98 9.90
C THR A 116 -25.55 11.22 10.32
N GLU A 117 -24.62 11.67 9.49
CA GLU A 117 -23.91 12.95 9.57
C GLU A 117 -24.24 13.81 8.37
N LEU A 118 -24.31 15.11 8.56
CA LEU A 118 -24.61 16.06 7.48
C LEU A 118 -23.32 16.60 6.86
N CYS A 119 -23.04 16.21 5.62
CA CYS A 119 -21.94 16.76 4.84
C CYS A 119 -22.38 18.01 4.08
N LYS A 120 -21.89 19.17 4.51
CA LYS A 120 -22.06 20.48 3.82
C LYS A 120 -20.87 20.84 2.91
N GLY A 121 -20.01 19.88 2.57
CA GLY A 121 -18.82 20.08 1.74
C GLY A 121 -17.56 20.52 2.51
N LYS A 122 -17.70 20.90 3.77
CA LYS A 122 -16.58 21.25 4.67
C LYS A 122 -16.98 21.16 6.12
N ILE A 123 -15.98 21.06 7.00
CA ILE A 123 -16.12 21.26 8.45
C ILE A 123 -15.05 22.20 8.97
N GLU A 124 -15.32 22.83 10.09
CA GLU A 124 -14.35 23.61 10.87
C GLU A 124 -13.81 22.77 12.01
N PHE A 125 -12.50 22.80 12.20
CA PHE A 125 -11.85 22.19 13.35
C PHE A 125 -10.65 23.05 13.77
N GLY A 126 -10.72 23.61 14.98
CA GLY A 126 -9.82 24.68 15.39
C GLY A 126 -9.97 25.88 14.46
N ASP A 127 -8.88 26.41 14.02
CA ASP A 127 -8.73 27.56 13.10
C ASP A 127 -8.63 27.16 11.61
N ARG A 128 -8.95 25.90 11.28
CA ARG A 128 -8.82 25.36 9.92
C ARG A 128 -10.13 24.82 9.37
N LEU A 129 -10.27 24.97 8.04
CA LEU A 129 -11.34 24.38 7.25
C LEU A 129 -10.84 23.10 6.60
N TYR A 130 -11.57 22.01 6.78
CA TYR A 130 -11.35 20.72 6.14
C TYR A 130 -12.43 20.46 5.11
N HIS A 131 -12.04 20.34 3.85
CA HIS A 131 -12.97 20.21 2.74
C HIS A 131 -13.26 18.77 2.40
N CYS A 132 -14.50 18.52 1.98
CA CYS A 132 -14.85 17.32 1.24
C CYS A 132 -14.48 17.48 -0.23
N TRP A 133 -14.21 16.39 -0.93
CA TRP A 133 -13.99 16.45 -2.37
C TRP A 133 -15.22 16.97 -3.12
N LYS A 134 -16.43 16.71 -2.64
CA LYS A 134 -17.68 17.27 -3.15
C LYS A 134 -17.96 18.60 -2.46
N LYS A 135 -17.63 19.68 -3.13
CA LYS A 135 -17.72 21.07 -2.58
C LYS A 135 -19.10 21.45 -2.08
N GLN A 136 -20.17 21.01 -2.77
CA GLN A 136 -21.57 21.27 -2.38
C GLN A 136 -22.04 20.39 -1.21
N GLY A 137 -21.23 19.43 -0.80
CA GLY A 137 -21.59 18.43 0.19
C GLY A 137 -22.39 17.25 -0.35
N HIS A 138 -22.46 16.21 0.44
CA HIS A 138 -23.20 14.98 0.13
C HIS A 138 -24.62 14.96 0.75
N GLY A 139 -24.94 15.93 1.62
CA GLY A 139 -26.16 15.87 2.41
C GLY A 139 -26.05 14.90 3.59
N LYS A 140 -27.17 14.29 3.97
CA LYS A 140 -27.19 13.27 5.04
C LYS A 140 -26.54 11.97 4.56
N MET A 141 -25.55 11.50 5.31
CA MET A 141 -24.74 10.31 5.01
C MET A 141 -24.76 9.37 6.20
N ASN A 142 -25.16 8.12 6.01
CA ASN A 142 -24.86 7.02 6.89
C ASN A 142 -23.51 6.40 6.52
N ILE A 143 -23.05 5.39 7.26
CA ILE A 143 -21.73 4.78 7.05
C ILE A 143 -21.61 4.16 5.65
N ASP A 144 -22.63 3.45 5.15
CA ASP A 144 -22.58 2.78 3.85
C ASP A 144 -22.42 3.79 2.72
N ASN A 145 -23.24 4.84 2.73
CA ASN A 145 -23.15 5.91 1.75
C ASN A 145 -21.84 6.71 1.89
N ALA A 146 -21.35 6.92 3.11
CA ALA A 146 -20.11 7.62 3.35
C ALA A 146 -18.88 6.85 2.80
N ILE A 147 -18.88 5.53 2.90
CA ILE A 147 -17.86 4.67 2.28
C ILE A 147 -18.00 4.71 0.77
N LYS A 148 -19.21 4.45 0.25
CA LYS A 148 -19.50 4.42 -1.19
C LYS A 148 -19.10 5.71 -1.89
N GLU A 149 -19.49 6.85 -1.34
CA GLU A 149 -19.23 8.19 -1.90
C GLU A 149 -17.89 8.77 -1.41
N SER A 150 -17.14 8.04 -0.59
CA SER A 150 -15.89 8.51 -0.01
C SER A 150 -16.00 9.89 0.66
N CYS A 151 -17.04 10.10 1.48
CA CYS A 151 -17.34 11.39 2.10
C CYS A 151 -16.33 11.78 3.19
N ASP A 152 -15.45 12.75 2.92
CA ASP A 152 -14.41 13.15 3.89
C ASP A 152 -15.01 13.75 5.16
N VAL A 153 -16.03 14.60 5.05
CA VAL A 153 -16.67 15.26 6.19
C VAL A 153 -17.25 14.26 7.17
N PHE A 154 -17.91 13.18 6.68
CA PHE A 154 -18.41 12.12 7.55
C PHE A 154 -17.27 11.52 8.40
N PHE A 155 -16.16 11.19 7.78
CA PHE A 155 -15.02 10.57 8.45
C PHE A 155 -14.26 11.56 9.35
N TYR A 156 -14.22 12.84 9.04
CA TYR A 156 -13.69 13.85 9.96
C TYR A 156 -14.53 13.94 11.24
N GLU A 157 -15.86 14.03 11.11
CA GLU A 157 -16.75 14.07 12.28
C GLU A 157 -16.69 12.78 13.10
N LEU A 158 -16.64 11.64 12.42
CA LEU A 158 -16.47 10.34 13.08
C LEU A 158 -15.14 10.28 13.83
N SER A 159 -14.04 10.71 13.23
CA SER A 159 -12.71 10.72 13.84
C SER A 159 -12.64 11.59 15.10
N LYS A 160 -13.33 12.74 15.11
CA LYS A 160 -13.46 13.61 16.31
C LYS A 160 -14.12 12.85 17.47
N LYS A 161 -15.18 12.07 17.19
CA LYS A 161 -15.91 11.29 18.19
C LYS A 161 -15.11 10.10 18.69
N ILE A 162 -14.35 9.45 17.81
CA ILE A 162 -13.54 8.27 18.14
C ILE A 162 -12.28 8.67 18.93
N GLY A 163 -11.57 9.68 18.50
CA GLY A 163 -10.26 10.07 19.00
C GLY A 163 -9.13 9.24 18.41
N ILE A 164 -7.94 9.84 18.35
CA ILE A 164 -6.77 9.30 17.65
C ILE A 164 -6.28 7.96 18.23
N ASP A 165 -6.33 7.79 19.53
CA ASP A 165 -5.82 6.57 20.19
C ASP A 165 -6.62 5.33 19.79
N SER A 166 -7.95 5.45 19.66
CA SER A 166 -8.80 4.35 19.24
C SER A 166 -8.59 4.01 17.76
N ILE A 167 -8.39 5.01 16.91
CA ILE A 167 -8.05 4.83 15.50
C ILE A 167 -6.68 4.15 15.38
N ALA A 168 -5.67 4.64 16.09
CA ALA A 168 -4.33 4.04 16.10
C ALA A 168 -4.34 2.59 16.61
N LYS A 169 -5.13 2.31 17.66
CA LYS A 169 -5.29 0.94 18.17
C LYS A 169 -5.92 0.00 17.12
N MET A 170 -6.92 0.48 16.39
CA MET A 170 -7.52 -0.28 15.28
C MET A 170 -6.51 -0.49 14.15
N ALA A 171 -5.81 0.55 13.71
CA ALA A 171 -4.78 0.46 12.68
C ALA A 171 -3.70 -0.58 13.01
N LYS A 172 -3.26 -0.62 14.28
CA LYS A 172 -2.29 -1.64 14.75
C LYS A 172 -2.83 -3.07 14.65
N LYS A 173 -4.13 -3.32 14.81
CA LYS A 173 -4.74 -4.65 14.60
C LYS A 173 -4.62 -5.11 13.15
N PHE A 174 -4.59 -4.18 12.20
CA PHE A 174 -4.34 -4.44 10.78
C PHE A 174 -2.85 -4.43 10.41
N GLY A 175 -1.96 -4.42 11.40
CA GLY A 175 -0.51 -4.45 11.17
C GLY A 175 0.11 -3.11 10.79
N LEU A 176 -0.67 -2.03 10.71
CA LEU A 176 -0.15 -0.71 10.36
C LEU A 176 0.73 -0.16 11.50
N GLY A 177 1.82 0.53 11.12
CA GLY A 177 2.78 1.09 12.08
C GLY A 177 3.72 0.05 12.71
N LYS A 178 3.81 -1.16 12.16
CA LYS A 178 4.82 -2.16 12.50
C LYS A 178 5.91 -2.17 11.44
N GLN A 179 7.14 -2.44 11.87
CA GLN A 179 8.22 -2.78 10.97
C GLN A 179 8.20 -4.29 10.73
N TYR A 180 8.21 -4.69 9.48
CA TYR A 180 8.27 -6.08 9.07
C TYR A 180 9.64 -6.37 8.47
N ASN A 181 10.27 -7.49 8.88
CA ASN A 181 11.47 -8.00 8.24
C ASN A 181 11.05 -8.90 7.07
N PHE A 182 11.38 -8.47 5.87
CA PHE A 182 11.22 -9.26 4.66
C PHE A 182 12.61 -9.73 4.19
N GLY A 183 13.20 -10.68 4.92
CA GLY A 183 14.46 -11.32 4.56
C GLY A 183 15.70 -10.48 4.80
#